data_da5f1c8c7235dd3fa701d19d1d8a2dfb
#
_entry.id   da5f1c8c7235dd3fa701d19d1d8a2dfb
#
_cell.length_a   1.000
_cell.length_b   1.000
_cell.length_c   1.000
_cell.angle_alpha   90.00
_cell.angle_beta   90.00
_cell.angle_gamma   90.00
#
_symmetry.space_group_name_H-M   'P 1'
#
loop_
_entity.id
_entity.type
_entity.pdbx_description
1 polymer ?
#
loop_
_entity_poly.entity_id
_entity_poly.type
_entity_poly.pdbx_seq_one_letter_code
_entity_poly.pdbx_strand_id
1 'polypeptide(L)'
;KDKFSNGGKLKAGPVWDFDWSFKNQNYCFFNDLQGAGWAHHINDCNVDNNSTGWYIRLLQDTTFQNELRCTYEQYRQNMLNTSTIFSYIDSIGTIAQNAQARHFQKWPLLGKTGPDWELEPIPATYNAELDTLKSWINKRLLWLDANIPGLCIATGVTESSLSGSVNCYPNPTSSYIIIDYSLPSDMNV
;
A
#
# COMPACT_ATOMS: atom_id res chain seq x y z
N LYS A 1 8.42 -17.68 7.20
CA LYS A 1 8.51 -17.02 8.52
C LYS A 1 9.83 -17.42 9.16
N ASP A 2 10.77 -16.49 9.26
CA ASP A 2 12.02 -16.73 9.98
C ASP A 2 11.77 -16.66 11.49
N LYS A 3 12.57 -17.39 12.27
CA LYS A 3 12.48 -17.33 13.74
C LYS A 3 12.91 -15.94 14.23
N PHE A 4 12.22 -15.42 15.24
CA PHE A 4 12.58 -14.15 15.87
C PHE A 4 14.04 -14.11 16.35
N SER A 5 14.54 -15.23 16.91
CA SER A 5 15.94 -15.38 17.33
C SER A 5 16.98 -15.17 16.22
N ASN A 6 16.56 -15.23 14.95
CA ASN A 6 17.41 -15.00 13.80
C ASN A 6 17.14 -13.62 13.16
N GLY A 7 16.54 -12.68 13.90
CA GLY A 7 16.15 -11.38 13.37
C GLY A 7 15.00 -11.43 12.36
N GLY A 8 14.27 -12.54 12.32
CA GLY A 8 13.21 -12.77 11.34
C GLY A 8 12.02 -11.86 11.56
N LYS A 9 11.55 -11.26 10.46
CA LYS A 9 10.35 -10.42 10.42
C LYS A 9 9.18 -11.17 9.82
N LEU A 10 7.96 -10.74 10.15
CA LEU A 10 6.78 -11.17 9.44
C LEU A 10 6.84 -10.60 8.01
N LYS A 11 6.73 -11.47 7.01
CA LYS A 11 6.73 -11.09 5.60
C LYS A 11 5.33 -11.31 5.05
N ALA A 12 4.76 -10.30 4.42
CA ALA A 12 3.54 -10.44 3.64
C ALA A 12 3.87 -10.96 2.24
N GLY A 13 2.99 -11.75 1.67
CA GLY A 13 3.15 -12.27 0.32
C GLY A 13 2.79 -13.77 0.21
N PRO A 14 2.86 -14.32 -0.99
CA PRO A 14 3.23 -13.64 -2.25
C PRO A 14 2.19 -12.62 -2.70
N VAL A 15 2.56 -11.73 -3.64
CA VAL A 15 1.63 -10.86 -4.36
C VAL A 15 0.85 -11.76 -5.31
N TRP A 16 -0.46 -11.92 -5.05
CA TRP A 16 -1.33 -12.84 -5.76
C TRP A 16 -2.73 -12.28 -5.87
N ASP A 17 -3.30 -12.26 -7.08
CA ASP A 17 -4.71 -12.02 -7.37
C ASP A 17 -5.26 -10.66 -6.88
N PHE A 18 -4.43 -9.61 -6.92
CA PHE A 18 -4.81 -8.28 -6.46
C PHE A 18 -5.68 -7.50 -7.45
N ASP A 19 -5.93 -8.02 -8.64
CA ASP A 19 -6.84 -7.45 -9.64
C ASP A 19 -8.26 -7.30 -9.09
N TRP A 20 -8.71 -8.18 -8.21
CA TRP A 20 -9.99 -8.07 -7.50
C TRP A 20 -10.14 -6.79 -6.67
N SER A 21 -9.04 -6.11 -6.38
CA SER A 21 -9.05 -4.85 -5.64
C SER A 21 -9.42 -3.62 -6.49
N PHE A 22 -9.67 -3.81 -7.80
CA PHE A 22 -9.91 -2.72 -8.75
C PHE A 22 -11.35 -2.64 -9.25
N LYS A 23 -12.33 -2.72 -8.36
CA LYS A 23 -13.78 -2.60 -8.58
C LYS A 23 -14.41 -3.66 -9.50
N ASN A 24 -13.77 -4.76 -9.76
CA ASN A 24 -14.29 -5.78 -10.67
C ASN A 24 -15.17 -6.85 -10.01
N GLN A 25 -15.71 -6.55 -8.84
CA GLN A 25 -16.58 -7.42 -8.09
C GLN A 25 -17.68 -6.65 -7.36
N ASN A 26 -18.89 -7.13 -7.37
CA ASN A 26 -20.05 -6.47 -6.81
C ASN A 26 -20.46 -6.97 -5.42
N TYR A 27 -19.67 -7.77 -4.75
CA TYR A 27 -19.99 -8.24 -3.42
C TYR A 27 -19.05 -7.64 -2.38
N CYS A 28 -19.61 -7.35 -1.22
CA CYS A 28 -18.98 -6.65 -0.12
C CYS A 28 -18.65 -5.17 -0.40
N PHE A 29 -18.72 -4.36 0.63
CA PHE A 29 -18.62 -2.90 0.55
C PHE A 29 -17.21 -2.34 0.26
N PHE A 30 -16.17 -3.18 0.27
CA PHE A 30 -14.82 -2.73 -0.08
C PHE A 30 -14.59 -2.54 -1.59
N ASN A 31 -15.56 -2.92 -2.42
CA ASN A 31 -15.57 -2.74 -3.88
C ASN A 31 -16.43 -1.53 -4.30
N ASP A 32 -16.44 -0.48 -3.51
CA ASP A 32 -17.21 0.72 -3.78
C ASP A 32 -16.70 1.46 -5.02
N LEU A 33 -17.64 1.95 -5.85
CA LEU A 33 -17.35 2.73 -7.07
C LEU A 33 -16.64 4.04 -6.79
N GLN A 34 -16.70 4.54 -5.57
CA GLN A 34 -15.97 5.72 -5.12
C GLN A 34 -14.60 5.37 -4.51
N GLY A 35 -14.22 4.11 -4.55
CA GLY A 35 -12.94 3.64 -4.02
C GLY A 35 -12.87 3.56 -2.50
N ALA A 36 -14.01 3.59 -1.80
CA ALA A 36 -14.08 3.48 -0.35
C ALA A 36 -13.96 2.03 0.15
N GLY A 37 -13.72 1.89 1.44
CA GLY A 37 -13.73 0.60 2.15
C GLY A 37 -12.37 -0.06 2.31
N TRP A 38 -12.33 -1.08 3.17
CA TRP A 38 -11.15 -1.85 3.52
C TRP A 38 -11.38 -3.34 3.30
N ALA A 39 -10.50 -4.00 2.57
CA ALA A 39 -10.59 -5.43 2.30
C ALA A 39 -10.51 -6.30 3.57
N HIS A 40 -9.92 -5.81 4.66
CA HIS A 40 -9.88 -6.55 5.92
C HIS A 40 -11.23 -6.63 6.64
N HIS A 41 -12.23 -5.86 6.18
CA HIS A 41 -13.62 -5.98 6.62
C HIS A 41 -14.41 -7.06 5.89
N ILE A 42 -13.76 -7.92 5.09
CA ILE A 42 -14.43 -8.98 4.34
C ILE A 42 -15.24 -9.92 5.24
N ASN A 43 -14.83 -10.09 6.50
CA ASN A 43 -15.57 -10.92 7.46
C ASN A 43 -16.92 -10.31 7.89
N ASP A 44 -17.12 -9.01 7.64
CA ASP A 44 -18.39 -8.32 7.92
C ASP A 44 -19.42 -8.58 6.81
N CYS A 45 -18.97 -9.14 5.69
CA CYS A 45 -19.83 -9.57 4.59
C CYS A 45 -20.13 -11.06 4.73
N ASN A 46 -21.36 -11.45 4.36
CA ASN A 46 -21.74 -12.86 4.35
C ASN A 46 -21.18 -13.56 3.10
N VAL A 47 -19.89 -13.84 3.12
CA VAL A 47 -19.16 -14.51 2.05
C VAL A 47 -18.38 -15.70 2.59
N ASP A 48 -18.08 -16.66 1.72
CA ASP A 48 -17.32 -17.86 2.09
C ASP A 48 -15.84 -17.60 2.37
N ASN A 49 -15.34 -16.43 1.99
CA ASN A 49 -13.95 -16.05 2.14
C ASN A 49 -13.74 -15.27 3.45
N ASN A 50 -13.17 -15.92 4.43
CA ASN A 50 -12.85 -15.31 5.72
C ASN A 50 -11.39 -14.85 5.78
N SER A 51 -11.18 -13.62 6.27
CA SER A 51 -9.86 -13.14 6.65
C SER A 51 -9.46 -13.71 8.02
N THR A 52 -8.17 -13.94 8.22
CA THR A 52 -7.63 -14.41 9.49
C THR A 52 -7.65 -13.36 10.61
N GLY A 53 -8.10 -12.14 10.35
CA GLY A 53 -8.14 -11.05 11.32
C GLY A 53 -6.78 -10.39 11.63
N TRP A 54 -5.68 -10.80 10.98
CA TRP A 54 -4.35 -10.24 11.23
C TRP A 54 -4.30 -8.73 11.01
N TYR A 55 -4.89 -8.22 9.93
CA TYR A 55 -4.91 -6.78 9.65
C TYR A 55 -5.71 -6.01 10.68
N ILE A 56 -6.85 -6.53 11.11
CA ILE A 56 -7.66 -5.93 12.18
C ILE A 56 -6.83 -5.83 13.46
N ARG A 57 -6.09 -6.89 13.82
CA ARG A 57 -5.25 -6.89 15.01
C ARG A 57 -4.07 -5.94 14.91
N LEU A 58 -3.39 -5.90 13.77
CA LEU A 58 -2.28 -4.97 13.53
C LEU A 58 -2.74 -3.52 13.58
N LEU A 59 -3.92 -3.23 13.03
CA LEU A 59 -4.50 -1.88 13.04
C LEU A 59 -5.01 -1.43 14.44
N GLN A 60 -4.95 -2.28 15.48
CA GLN A 60 -5.15 -1.87 16.87
C GLN A 60 -3.88 -1.31 17.52
N ASP A 61 -2.72 -1.51 16.92
CA ASP A 61 -1.43 -1.01 17.39
C ASP A 61 -1.16 0.37 16.77
N THR A 62 -1.03 1.39 17.60
CA THR A 62 -0.78 2.77 17.15
C THR A 62 0.59 2.93 16.48
N THR A 63 1.59 2.15 16.90
CA THR A 63 2.92 2.14 16.27
C THR A 63 2.82 1.63 14.84
N PHE A 64 2.10 0.52 14.65
CA PHE A 64 1.84 -0.02 13.31
C PHE A 64 1.05 0.96 12.44
N GLN A 65 0.02 1.63 12.99
CA GLN A 65 -0.75 2.64 12.26
C GLN A 65 0.15 3.79 11.78
N ASN A 66 1.03 4.29 12.64
CA ASN A 66 1.93 5.39 12.33
C ASN A 66 2.97 4.98 11.27
N GLU A 67 3.56 3.80 11.39
CA GLU A 67 4.46 3.25 10.36
C GLU A 67 3.75 3.06 9.02
N LEU A 68 2.51 2.54 9.04
CA LEU A 68 1.69 2.38 7.85
C LEU A 68 1.43 3.74 7.18
N ARG A 69 1.05 4.75 7.96
CA ARG A 69 0.79 6.10 7.47
C ARG A 69 2.04 6.72 6.85
N CYS A 70 3.17 6.67 7.54
CA CYS A 70 4.43 7.20 7.01
C CYS A 70 4.89 6.49 5.74
N THR A 71 4.80 5.17 5.72
CA THR A 71 5.14 4.38 4.53
C THR A 71 4.23 4.73 3.35
N TYR A 72 2.94 4.87 3.60
CA TYR A 72 1.99 5.27 2.58
C TYR A 72 2.30 6.66 2.02
N GLU A 73 2.53 7.66 2.87
CA GLU A 73 2.84 9.03 2.46
C GLU A 73 4.13 9.09 1.64
N GLN A 74 5.14 8.31 2.02
CA GLN A 74 6.37 8.19 1.23
C GLN A 74 6.11 7.61 -0.16
N TYR A 75 5.30 6.56 -0.26
CA TYR A 75 4.92 5.99 -1.56
C TYR A 75 4.03 6.93 -2.37
N ARG A 76 3.15 7.70 -1.71
CA ARG A 76 2.27 8.70 -2.35
C ARG A 76 3.05 9.79 -3.08
N GLN A 77 4.22 10.15 -2.56
CA GLN A 77 5.13 11.11 -3.19
C GLN A 77 5.89 10.52 -4.40
N ASN A 78 5.96 9.20 -4.52
CA ASN A 78 6.77 8.49 -5.51
C ASN A 78 5.92 7.53 -6.35
N MET A 79 5.96 6.24 -6.01
CA MET A 79 5.35 5.15 -6.81
C MET A 79 3.82 5.23 -6.86
N LEU A 80 3.18 5.69 -5.80
CA LEU A 80 1.72 5.88 -5.74
C LEU A 80 1.29 7.30 -6.12
N ASN A 81 2.19 8.11 -6.69
CA ASN A 81 1.80 9.38 -7.27
C ASN A 81 0.86 9.13 -8.46
N THR A 82 -0.23 9.88 -8.52
CA THR A 82 -1.28 9.70 -9.53
C THR A 82 -0.72 9.75 -10.95
N SER A 83 0.18 10.69 -11.23
CA SER A 83 0.80 10.82 -12.56
C SER A 83 1.69 9.61 -12.90
N THR A 84 2.41 9.08 -11.93
CA THR A 84 3.25 7.89 -12.11
C THR A 84 2.41 6.67 -12.46
N ILE A 85 1.33 6.44 -11.71
CA ILE A 85 0.41 5.32 -11.97
C ILE A 85 -0.25 5.48 -13.35
N PHE A 86 -0.73 6.67 -13.68
CA PHE A 86 -1.39 6.92 -14.97
C PHE A 86 -0.44 6.72 -16.15
N SER A 87 0.80 7.22 -16.05
CA SER A 87 1.82 6.99 -17.06
C SER A 87 2.13 5.51 -17.25
N TYR A 88 2.16 4.74 -16.16
CA TYR A 88 2.35 3.29 -16.23
C TYR A 88 1.17 2.61 -16.94
N ILE A 89 -0.07 2.96 -16.60
CA ILE A 89 -1.27 2.42 -17.25
C ILE A 89 -1.26 2.75 -18.75
N ASP A 90 -0.94 3.99 -19.14
CA ASP A 90 -0.88 4.40 -20.53
C ASP A 90 0.21 3.64 -21.30
N SER A 91 1.35 3.42 -20.68
CA SER A 91 2.46 2.67 -21.26
C SER A 91 2.05 1.22 -21.56
N ILE A 92 1.47 0.54 -20.57
CA ILE A 92 0.99 -0.85 -20.75
C ILE A 92 -0.19 -0.90 -21.71
N GLY A 93 -1.12 0.05 -21.64
CA GLY A 93 -2.25 0.17 -22.56
C GLY A 93 -1.81 0.31 -24.01
N THR A 94 -0.74 1.08 -24.26
CA THR A 94 -0.14 1.23 -25.59
C THR A 94 0.47 -0.08 -26.09
N ILE A 95 1.21 -0.80 -25.23
CA ILE A 95 1.78 -2.12 -25.57
C ILE A 95 0.66 -3.13 -25.92
N ALA A 96 -0.43 -3.10 -25.16
CA ALA A 96 -1.56 -4.01 -25.34
C ALA A 96 -2.46 -3.66 -26.54
N GLN A 97 -2.29 -2.51 -27.19
CA GLN A 97 -3.22 -1.97 -28.18
C GLN A 97 -3.54 -2.95 -29.33
N ASN A 98 -2.55 -3.63 -29.87
CA ASN A 98 -2.75 -4.61 -30.94
C ASN A 98 -3.35 -5.95 -30.43
N ALA A 99 -3.05 -6.30 -29.19
CA ALA A 99 -3.56 -7.51 -28.57
C ALA A 99 -5.03 -7.35 -28.18
N GLN A 100 -5.42 -6.20 -27.63
CA GLN A 100 -6.79 -5.92 -27.23
C GLN A 100 -7.76 -5.97 -28.42
N ALA A 101 -7.35 -5.47 -29.58
CA ALA A 101 -8.19 -5.51 -30.78
C ALA A 101 -8.58 -6.96 -31.16
N ARG A 102 -7.61 -7.88 -31.14
CA ARG A 102 -7.85 -9.31 -31.38
C ARG A 102 -8.66 -9.96 -30.25
N HIS A 103 -8.39 -9.55 -29.00
CA HIS A 103 -9.10 -10.04 -27.84
C HIS A 103 -10.59 -9.73 -27.93
N PHE A 104 -10.94 -8.46 -28.12
CA PHE A 104 -12.34 -8.03 -28.16
C PHE A 104 -13.07 -8.42 -29.46
N GLN A 105 -12.33 -8.75 -30.52
CA GLN A 105 -12.91 -9.43 -31.69
C GLN A 105 -13.37 -10.85 -31.33
N LYS A 106 -12.58 -11.58 -30.54
CA LYS A 106 -12.90 -12.92 -30.09
C LYS A 106 -13.97 -12.95 -29.00
N TRP A 107 -13.84 -12.06 -28.03
CA TRP A 107 -14.75 -11.91 -26.89
C TRP A 107 -15.32 -10.48 -26.87
N PRO A 108 -16.43 -10.23 -27.55
CA PRO A 108 -16.99 -8.92 -27.74
C PRO A 108 -17.72 -8.44 -26.46
N LEU A 109 -16.97 -8.02 -25.44
CA LEU A 109 -17.48 -7.55 -24.15
C LEU A 109 -17.67 -6.04 -24.09
N LEU A 110 -16.88 -5.26 -24.88
CA LEU A 110 -16.95 -3.81 -24.85
C LEU A 110 -18.36 -3.31 -25.22
N GLY A 111 -18.86 -2.35 -24.46
CA GLY A 111 -20.19 -1.77 -24.62
C GLY A 111 -21.34 -2.65 -24.18
N LYS A 112 -21.07 -3.73 -23.48
CA LYS A 112 -22.09 -4.66 -22.96
C LYS A 112 -22.25 -4.52 -21.47
N THR A 113 -23.40 -4.96 -20.97
CA THR A 113 -23.57 -5.26 -19.56
C THR A 113 -22.63 -6.40 -19.21
N GLY A 114 -21.80 -6.20 -18.22
CA GLY A 114 -20.87 -7.23 -17.73
C GLY A 114 -21.61 -8.39 -17.04
N PRO A 115 -20.86 -9.41 -16.64
CA PRO A 115 -21.38 -10.45 -15.76
C PRO A 115 -21.98 -9.85 -14.48
N ASP A 116 -22.79 -10.61 -13.78
CA ASP A 116 -23.52 -10.13 -12.58
C ASP A 116 -22.64 -9.57 -11.46
N TRP A 117 -21.34 -9.85 -11.49
CA TRP A 117 -20.39 -9.32 -10.53
C TRP A 117 -19.76 -7.98 -10.93
N GLU A 118 -19.98 -7.51 -12.15
CA GLU A 118 -19.53 -6.17 -12.56
C GLU A 118 -20.39 -5.09 -11.91
N LEU A 119 -19.73 -4.05 -11.39
CA LEU A 119 -20.41 -2.94 -10.72
C LEU A 119 -21.00 -1.91 -11.69
N GLU A 120 -20.47 -1.83 -12.89
CA GLU A 120 -20.87 -0.88 -13.93
C GLU A 120 -20.88 -1.54 -15.30
N PRO A 121 -21.66 -1.02 -16.25
CA PRO A 121 -21.56 -1.45 -17.65
C PRO A 121 -20.13 -1.27 -18.17
N ILE A 122 -19.65 -2.23 -18.95
CA ILE A 122 -18.34 -2.16 -19.58
C ILE A 122 -18.35 -1.04 -20.64
N PRO A 123 -17.40 -0.09 -20.61
CA PRO A 123 -17.30 0.97 -21.61
C PRO A 123 -17.22 0.45 -23.03
N ALA A 124 -17.67 1.29 -24.00
CA ALA A 124 -17.76 0.89 -25.40
C ALA A 124 -16.40 0.71 -26.10
N THR A 125 -15.32 1.22 -25.52
CA THR A 125 -13.98 1.15 -26.10
C THR A 125 -12.93 0.78 -25.05
N TYR A 126 -11.84 0.17 -25.49
CA TYR A 126 -10.70 -0.17 -24.66
C TYR A 126 -10.09 1.07 -23.96
N ASN A 127 -9.97 2.18 -24.67
CA ASN A 127 -9.44 3.41 -24.06
C ASN A 127 -10.37 3.95 -22.97
N ALA A 128 -11.69 3.89 -23.19
CA ALA A 128 -12.64 4.29 -22.16
C ALA A 128 -12.59 3.39 -20.93
N GLU A 129 -12.23 2.11 -21.09
CA GLU A 129 -11.99 1.18 -19.96
C GLU A 129 -10.74 1.59 -19.18
N LEU A 130 -9.65 1.97 -19.86
CA LEU A 130 -8.46 2.51 -19.20
C LEU A 130 -8.76 3.82 -18.44
N ASP A 131 -9.58 4.68 -19.00
CA ASP A 131 -10.00 5.93 -18.35
C ASP A 131 -10.88 5.66 -17.13
N THR A 132 -11.74 4.66 -17.20
CA THR A 132 -12.56 4.20 -16.06
C THR A 132 -11.67 3.67 -14.94
N LEU A 133 -10.68 2.84 -15.25
CA LEU A 133 -9.69 2.35 -14.29
C LEU A 133 -8.93 3.51 -13.62
N LYS A 134 -8.43 4.47 -14.39
CA LYS A 134 -7.74 5.65 -13.86
C LYS A 134 -8.64 6.49 -12.96
N SER A 135 -9.89 6.69 -13.36
CA SER A 135 -10.87 7.43 -12.56
C SER A 135 -11.09 6.75 -11.21
N TRP A 136 -11.27 5.44 -11.19
CA TRP A 136 -11.45 4.69 -9.95
C TRP A 136 -10.19 4.74 -9.08
N ILE A 137 -9.00 4.55 -9.66
CA ILE A 137 -7.72 4.63 -8.91
C ILE A 137 -7.57 6.01 -8.28
N ASN A 138 -7.90 7.08 -8.99
CA ASN A 138 -7.84 8.43 -8.42
C ASN A 138 -8.77 8.59 -7.21
N LYS A 139 -10.00 8.12 -7.31
CA LYS A 139 -10.94 8.10 -6.18
C LYS A 139 -10.41 7.27 -5.01
N ARG A 140 -9.84 6.10 -5.30
CA ARG A 140 -9.24 5.22 -4.29
C ARG A 140 -8.09 5.90 -3.56
N LEU A 141 -7.21 6.56 -4.28
CA LEU A 141 -6.08 7.28 -3.69
C LEU A 141 -6.55 8.44 -2.80
N LEU A 142 -7.53 9.23 -3.26
CA LEU A 142 -8.12 10.30 -2.45
C LEU A 142 -8.77 9.75 -1.17
N TRP A 143 -9.46 8.62 -1.27
CA TRP A 143 -10.04 7.97 -0.10
C TRP A 143 -8.96 7.45 0.85
N LEU A 144 -7.90 6.83 0.34
CA LEU A 144 -6.77 6.36 1.15
C LEU A 144 -6.03 7.52 1.82
N ASP A 145 -5.81 8.64 1.12
CA ASP A 145 -5.20 9.85 1.68
C ASP A 145 -5.94 10.32 2.94
N ALA A 146 -7.28 10.19 2.95
CA ALA A 146 -8.12 10.60 4.06
C ALA A 146 -8.30 9.53 5.14
N ASN A 147 -8.16 8.25 4.83
CA ASN A 147 -8.63 7.15 5.69
C ASN A 147 -7.54 6.20 6.19
N ILE A 148 -6.30 6.26 5.69
CA ILE A 148 -5.22 5.47 6.28
C ILE A 148 -4.98 5.96 7.70
N PRO A 149 -5.10 5.06 8.70
CA PRO A 149 -4.96 5.45 10.10
C PRO A 149 -3.52 5.81 10.45
N GLY A 150 -3.36 6.48 11.60
CA GLY A 150 -2.07 6.87 12.13
C GLY A 150 -1.68 8.29 11.76
N LEU A 151 -0.57 8.72 12.33
CA LEU A 151 0.06 10.01 12.10
C LEU A 151 1.51 9.76 11.66
N CYS A 152 1.88 10.30 10.51
CA CYS A 152 3.28 10.38 10.14
C CYS A 152 3.91 11.59 10.84
N ILE A 153 4.18 11.41 12.11
CA ILE A 153 5.03 12.36 12.82
C ILE A 153 6.44 11.96 12.40
N ALA A 154 7.12 12.85 11.70
CA ALA A 154 8.55 12.74 11.57
C ALA A 154 9.12 12.77 13.00
N THR A 155 9.27 11.60 13.62
CA THR A 155 10.14 11.44 14.77
C THR A 155 11.56 11.57 14.24
N GLY A 156 11.81 12.72 13.64
CA GLY A 156 13.14 13.12 13.28
C GLY A 156 13.89 13.43 14.57
N VAL A 157 14.43 12.41 15.18
CA VAL A 157 15.83 12.56 15.47
C VAL A 157 16.46 12.70 14.10
N THR A 158 16.64 13.94 13.61
CA THR A 158 17.69 14.21 12.67
C THR A 158 18.89 13.53 13.31
N GLU A 159 19.39 12.46 12.69
CA GLU A 159 20.75 12.05 12.96
C GLU A 159 21.55 13.30 12.64
N SER A 160 21.70 14.17 13.64
CA SER A 160 22.77 15.11 13.60
C SER A 160 23.98 14.20 13.47
N SER A 161 24.65 14.26 12.34
CA SER A 161 25.91 13.61 12.15
C SER A 161 26.84 14.22 13.20
N LEU A 162 26.78 13.67 14.41
CA LEU A 162 27.78 13.90 15.43
C LEU A 162 29.06 13.41 14.79
N SER A 163 29.91 14.32 14.39
CA SER A 163 31.26 13.99 13.93
C SER A 163 32.11 13.48 15.10
N GLY A 164 31.46 12.83 16.06
CA GLY A 164 32.06 12.23 17.25
C GLY A 164 31.76 10.74 17.33
N SER A 165 32.55 10.00 18.06
CA SER A 165 32.31 8.59 18.38
C SER A 165 31.83 8.45 19.81
N VAL A 166 30.84 7.57 20.02
CA VAL A 166 30.38 7.16 21.34
C VAL A 166 30.52 5.65 21.42
N ASN A 167 31.30 5.17 22.38
CA ASN A 167 31.47 3.75 22.64
C ASN A 167 30.96 3.43 24.05
N CYS A 168 30.18 2.39 24.16
CA CYS A 168 29.64 1.92 25.44
C CYS A 168 30.11 0.49 25.70
N TYR A 169 30.81 0.25 26.80
CA TYR A 169 31.31 -1.05 27.15
C TYR A 169 31.40 -1.26 28.68
N PRO A 170 31.30 -2.50 29.16
CA PRO A 170 30.87 -3.68 28.42
C PRO A 170 29.39 -3.62 28.07
N ASN A 171 29.01 -4.26 26.93
CA ASN A 171 27.62 -4.37 26.54
C ASN A 171 27.36 -5.82 26.06
N PRO A 172 26.52 -6.61 26.78
CA PRO A 172 25.74 -6.24 27.96
C PRO A 172 26.57 -6.09 29.24
N THR A 173 26.05 -5.30 30.18
CA THR A 173 26.66 -5.06 31.49
C THR A 173 25.80 -5.61 32.62
N SER A 174 26.45 -6.05 33.73
CA SER A 174 25.76 -6.52 34.95
C SER A 174 25.92 -5.55 36.13
N SER A 175 26.80 -4.55 36.06
CA SER A 175 27.08 -3.68 37.20
C SER A 175 27.32 -2.23 36.82
N TYR A 176 28.20 -1.93 35.88
CA TYR A 176 28.49 -0.56 35.42
C TYR A 176 28.76 -0.55 33.91
N ILE A 177 28.62 0.60 33.31
CA ILE A 177 28.91 0.86 31.89
C ILE A 177 29.90 2.02 31.80
N ILE A 178 30.86 1.90 30.93
CA ILE A 178 31.78 3.00 30.58
C ILE A 178 31.26 3.56 29.28
N ILE A 179 31.06 4.88 29.23
CA ILE A 179 30.72 5.63 28.02
C ILE A 179 31.96 6.43 27.66
N ASP A 180 32.59 6.03 26.56
CA ASP A 180 33.72 6.75 25.98
C ASP A 180 33.23 7.55 24.76
N TYR A 181 33.49 8.83 24.72
CA TYR A 181 33.02 9.71 23.67
C TYR A 181 34.05 10.76 23.25
N SER A 182 34.03 11.09 21.97
CA SER A 182 34.79 12.22 21.43
C SER A 182 33.86 13.23 20.82
N LEU A 183 34.01 14.49 21.18
CA LEU A 183 33.27 15.60 20.59
C LEU A 183 34.20 16.42 19.69
N PRO A 184 33.68 17.05 18.62
CA PRO A 184 34.43 18.07 17.90
C PRO A 184 34.89 19.21 18.84
N SER A 185 36.04 19.79 18.58
CA SER A 185 36.69 20.77 19.41
C SER A 185 35.88 22.05 19.68
N ASP A 186 34.78 22.25 18.98
CA ASP A 186 33.97 23.48 19.02
C ASP A 186 32.65 23.33 19.80
N MET A 187 32.40 22.18 20.44
CA MET A 187 31.24 22.00 21.32
C MET A 187 31.59 22.21 22.79
N ASN A 188 31.01 23.25 23.40
CA ASN A 188 31.00 23.42 24.86
C ASN A 188 29.95 22.47 25.44
N VAL A 189 30.35 21.71 26.43
CA VAL A 189 29.48 20.84 27.25
C VAL A 189 28.81 21.64 28.34
#